data_728035326fbb3182e6d2be210be59d2c
#
_entry.id   728035326fbb3182e6d2be210be59d2c
#
_cell.length_a   1.000
_cell.length_b   1.000
_cell.length_c   1.000
_cell.angle_alpha   90.00
_cell.angle_beta   90.00
_cell.angle_gamma   90.00
#
_symmetry.space_group_name_H-M   'P 1'
#
loop_
_entity.id
_entity.type
_entity.pdbx_description
1 polymer ?
#
loop_
_entity_poly.entity_id
_entity_poly.type
_entity_poly.pdbx_seq_one_letter_code
_entity_poly.pdbx_strand_id
1 'polypeptide(L)'
;MRAAPRRALLMCLLLGGCAGRGQESALDRIRARGELTWGADEQGGEPFVFEDAGRGGALVGFEVDLADTLARALGVRARFVQNDWATLIPSLERGTFDVAMNGIEVTPALAARVAFSRPYYRFTERLVARRGDARVRDLASTRGLRVGTLAASLSWQLAKDAGADAVPYEGVDEPFVDLEHARVDAVLLDDIIVARYAVRHPTLVVVGDVAQGSYAIAMRPRDDDLRQAIDRALGAEIASGAWRRTLARWQIDTPAQAALEVAPATAVVARAGTVPLSARQIVLFLQGALVTLLISLAAMALAAPLGLVLAVIRIQSPRLRPFATAYVEIVRGTPVLLQLYLLYFGLADVIALSPWSAAIIGLGLNYAAYEAEIYRGAIQAIPSAQWDAALAIGLSRRAALRHVVLPQALRIAIPGVTNDFISLLKDSSLVSVLTVVELTKRLTIVAVDNRGWLAPGVLCAALYFLLGYPLARLARRLEKRRRVPSPSS
;
A
#
# COMPACT_ATOMS: atom_id res chain seq x y z
N MET A 1 -74.08 -31.60 5.75
CA MET A 1 -73.05 -32.17 6.63
C MET A 1 -71.70 -31.95 6.05
N ARG A 2 -70.96 -30.91 6.55
CA ARG A 2 -69.70 -30.53 6.02
C ARG A 2 -68.60 -30.73 7.07
N ALA A 3 -67.61 -31.53 6.74
CA ALA A 3 -66.43 -31.80 7.58
C ALA A 3 -65.48 -30.58 7.58
N ALA A 4 -65.14 -30.11 8.76
CA ALA A 4 -64.07 -29.02 8.96
C ALA A 4 -62.72 -29.65 9.22
N PRO A 5 -61.60 -28.97 8.88
CA PRO A 5 -60.30 -29.60 8.72
C PRO A 5 -59.45 -29.59 10.00
N ARG A 6 -58.86 -30.74 10.31
CA ARG A 6 -57.82 -30.96 11.31
C ARG A 6 -56.44 -30.48 10.81
N ARG A 7 -56.24 -29.19 10.61
CA ARG A 7 -54.91 -28.64 10.21
C ARG A 7 -54.39 -27.50 11.07
N ALA A 8 -54.94 -27.23 12.24
CA ALA A 8 -54.56 -26.09 13.10
C ALA A 8 -53.75 -26.46 14.35
N LEU A 9 -53.31 -27.71 14.54
CA LEU A 9 -52.64 -28.14 15.78
C LEU A 9 -51.17 -28.59 15.59
N LEU A 10 -50.57 -28.42 14.41
CA LEU A 10 -49.16 -28.80 14.15
C LEU A 10 -48.22 -27.62 13.96
N MET A 11 -48.69 -26.36 14.14
CA MET A 11 -47.88 -25.16 13.91
C MET A 11 -47.41 -24.44 15.18
N CYS A 12 -47.78 -24.95 16.37
CA CYS A 12 -47.37 -24.38 17.67
C CYS A 12 -46.22 -25.12 18.36
N LEU A 13 -45.64 -26.17 17.77
CA LEU A 13 -44.52 -26.94 18.35
C LEU A 13 -43.15 -26.63 17.73
N LEU A 14 -43.06 -25.67 16.78
CA LEU A 14 -41.78 -25.23 16.17
C LEU A 14 -41.29 -23.83 16.62
N LEU A 15 -41.98 -23.18 17.56
CA LEU A 15 -41.59 -21.89 18.10
C LEU A 15 -40.96 -21.95 19.52
N GLY A 16 -40.68 -23.14 20.02
CA GLY A 16 -40.07 -23.36 21.35
C GLY A 16 -38.56 -23.62 21.34
N GLY A 17 -37.79 -23.11 20.40
CA GLY A 17 -36.35 -23.43 20.26
C GLY A 17 -35.42 -22.26 20.04
N CYS A 18 -35.85 -21.02 20.25
CA CYS A 18 -34.93 -19.84 20.30
C CYS A 18 -34.69 -19.41 21.74
N ALA A 19 -34.36 -20.36 22.63
CA ALA A 19 -33.63 -20.04 23.85
C ALA A 19 -32.25 -19.60 23.42
N GLY A 20 -31.84 -18.35 23.79
CA GLY A 20 -30.64 -17.69 23.36
C GLY A 20 -29.42 -18.61 23.37
N ARG A 21 -28.84 -18.89 22.19
CA ARG A 21 -27.43 -19.27 22.10
C ARG A 21 -26.68 -18.10 22.67
N GLY A 22 -26.28 -18.18 23.94
CA GLY A 22 -25.29 -17.28 24.52
C GLY A 22 -24.18 -17.19 23.51
N GLN A 23 -23.82 -15.96 23.14
CA GLN A 23 -22.78 -15.73 22.15
C GLN A 23 -21.51 -16.39 22.71
N GLU A 24 -21.08 -17.49 22.08
CA GLU A 24 -19.91 -18.27 22.49
C GLU A 24 -18.73 -17.30 22.69
N SER A 25 -18.06 -17.36 23.84
CA SER A 25 -17.00 -16.40 24.17
C SER A 25 -15.84 -16.50 23.20
N ALA A 26 -15.12 -15.41 22.98
CA ALA A 26 -13.96 -15.41 22.06
C ALA A 26 -12.90 -16.43 22.53
N LEU A 27 -12.67 -16.48 23.82
CA LEU A 27 -11.72 -17.40 24.44
C LEU A 27 -12.13 -18.87 24.25
N ASP A 28 -13.43 -19.19 24.37
CA ASP A 28 -13.93 -20.56 24.16
C ASP A 28 -13.78 -20.99 22.68
N ARG A 29 -14.09 -20.12 21.75
CA ARG A 29 -13.84 -20.38 20.31
C ARG A 29 -12.37 -20.65 20.01
N ILE A 30 -11.45 -19.86 20.60
CA ILE A 30 -10.00 -20.01 20.43
C ILE A 30 -9.55 -21.37 21.00
N ARG A 31 -10.02 -21.73 22.21
CA ARG A 31 -9.68 -23.00 22.84
C ARG A 31 -10.25 -24.20 22.08
N ALA A 32 -11.49 -24.11 21.61
CA ALA A 32 -12.10 -25.17 20.79
C ALA A 32 -11.35 -25.39 19.48
N ARG A 33 -10.86 -24.32 18.85
CA ARG A 33 -10.02 -24.36 17.63
C ARG A 33 -8.59 -24.82 17.91
N GLY A 34 -8.07 -24.66 19.12
CA GLY A 34 -6.71 -24.98 19.52
C GLY A 34 -5.66 -23.98 19.02
N GLU A 35 -6.06 -22.83 18.51
CA GLU A 35 -5.18 -21.83 17.91
C GLU A 35 -5.63 -20.42 18.26
N LEU A 36 -4.64 -19.57 18.67
CA LEU A 36 -4.75 -18.12 18.74
C LEU A 36 -4.22 -17.54 17.41
N THR A 37 -5.09 -16.96 16.59
CA THR A 37 -4.67 -16.31 15.35
C THR A 37 -4.28 -14.85 15.62
N TRP A 38 -3.08 -14.47 15.16
CA TRP A 38 -2.61 -13.11 15.32
C TRP A 38 -2.17 -12.52 13.97
N GLY A 39 -2.62 -11.29 13.70
CA GLY A 39 -2.32 -10.56 12.48
C GLY A 39 -1.17 -9.60 12.69
N ALA A 40 -0.23 -9.58 11.76
CA ALA A 40 0.84 -8.60 11.64
C ALA A 40 1.35 -8.52 10.20
N ASP A 41 2.16 -7.51 9.93
CA ASP A 41 2.86 -7.31 8.68
C ASP A 41 4.34 -7.68 8.86
N GLU A 42 4.82 -8.69 8.15
CA GLU A 42 6.24 -9.06 8.19
C GLU A 42 7.16 -7.96 7.64
N GLN A 43 6.62 -7.01 6.83
CA GLN A 43 7.34 -5.81 6.40
C GLN A 43 7.57 -4.81 7.54
N GLY A 44 6.92 -4.99 8.70
CA GLY A 44 7.28 -4.30 9.96
C GLY A 44 8.72 -4.57 10.37
N GLY A 45 9.28 -5.66 9.88
CA GLY A 45 10.70 -5.96 9.91
C GLY A 45 11.26 -6.25 11.29
N GLU A 46 12.60 -6.30 11.34
CA GLU A 46 13.33 -6.51 12.58
C GLU A 46 13.16 -5.29 13.52
N PRO A 47 12.86 -5.51 14.83
CA PRO A 47 12.80 -6.79 15.53
C PRO A 47 11.38 -7.33 15.76
N PHE A 48 10.34 -6.79 15.13
CA PHE A 48 8.92 -7.11 15.39
C PHE A 48 8.56 -8.52 14.92
N VAL A 49 8.42 -8.69 13.62
CA VAL A 49 8.12 -9.95 12.94
C VAL A 49 8.77 -9.94 11.56
N PHE A 50 9.59 -10.94 11.26
CA PHE A 50 10.32 -11.03 9.99
C PHE A 50 10.78 -12.47 9.73
N GLU A 51 11.11 -12.78 8.48
CA GLU A 51 11.71 -14.05 8.12
C GLU A 51 13.23 -14.03 8.32
N ASP A 52 13.76 -14.99 9.09
CA ASP A 52 15.20 -15.16 9.29
C ASP A 52 15.78 -16.10 8.22
N ALA A 53 16.48 -15.53 7.25
CA ALA A 53 17.16 -16.29 6.21
C ALA A 53 18.21 -17.27 6.78
N GLY A 54 18.85 -16.94 7.90
CA GLY A 54 19.81 -17.80 8.60
C GLY A 54 19.15 -19.02 9.26
N ARG A 55 17.84 -18.98 9.47
CA ARG A 55 17.03 -20.07 10.03
C ARG A 55 16.09 -20.70 9.00
N GLY A 56 16.45 -20.65 7.73
CA GLY A 56 15.67 -21.27 6.66
C GLY A 56 14.33 -20.61 6.39
N GLY A 57 14.19 -19.31 6.60
CA GLY A 57 12.95 -18.56 6.40
C GLY A 57 11.93 -18.73 7.55
N ALA A 58 12.40 -19.12 8.75
CA ALA A 58 11.51 -19.18 9.90
C ALA A 58 11.09 -17.77 10.33
N LEU A 59 9.82 -17.61 10.66
CA LEU A 59 9.29 -16.35 11.20
C LEU A 59 9.82 -16.15 12.61
N VAL A 60 10.45 -15.02 12.86
CA VAL A 60 11.07 -14.65 14.13
C VAL A 60 10.75 -13.20 14.49
N GLY A 61 10.96 -12.84 15.76
CA GLY A 61 10.72 -11.48 16.25
C GLY A 61 10.27 -11.49 17.70
N PHE A 62 10.39 -10.35 18.39
CA PHE A 62 9.96 -10.29 19.79
C PHE A 62 8.42 -10.41 19.90
N GLU A 63 7.66 -10.04 18.88
CA GLU A 63 6.21 -10.24 18.86
C GLU A 63 5.83 -11.68 18.49
N VAL A 64 6.67 -12.42 17.76
CA VAL A 64 6.51 -13.86 17.58
C VAL A 64 6.68 -14.56 18.94
N ASP A 65 7.74 -14.21 19.70
CA ASP A 65 7.96 -14.71 21.05
C ASP A 65 6.78 -14.35 21.99
N LEU A 66 6.20 -13.15 21.84
CA LEU A 66 5.03 -12.72 22.60
C LEU A 66 3.80 -13.58 22.25
N ALA A 67 3.52 -13.76 20.96
CA ALA A 67 2.39 -14.55 20.49
C ALA A 67 2.46 -16.00 21.02
N ASP A 68 3.63 -16.63 20.95
CA ASP A 68 3.86 -17.97 21.46
C ASP A 68 3.69 -18.05 22.98
N THR A 69 4.13 -17.04 23.70
CA THR A 69 3.98 -16.97 25.14
C THR A 69 2.53 -16.85 25.57
N LEU A 70 1.79 -15.97 24.90
CA LEU A 70 0.36 -15.79 25.15
C LEU A 70 -0.47 -17.04 24.77
N ALA A 71 -0.18 -17.64 23.62
CA ALA A 71 -0.87 -18.85 23.17
C ALA A 71 -0.65 -20.00 24.16
N ARG A 72 0.58 -20.21 24.64
CA ARG A 72 0.88 -21.21 25.69
C ARG A 72 0.13 -20.93 26.98
N ALA A 73 0.03 -19.68 27.41
CA ALA A 73 -0.73 -19.30 28.60
C ALA A 73 -2.25 -19.55 28.45
N LEU A 74 -2.77 -19.47 27.23
CA LEU A 74 -4.17 -19.78 26.90
C LEU A 74 -4.42 -21.28 26.67
N GLY A 75 -3.36 -22.12 26.60
CA GLY A 75 -3.46 -23.56 26.31
C GLY A 75 -3.67 -23.90 24.85
N VAL A 76 -3.21 -23.03 23.92
CA VAL A 76 -3.37 -23.17 22.46
C VAL A 76 -2.04 -22.90 21.74
N ARG A 77 -2.00 -23.00 20.40
CA ARG A 77 -0.83 -22.62 19.58
C ARG A 77 -1.04 -21.24 18.99
N ALA A 78 0.05 -20.48 18.79
CA ALA A 78 0.02 -19.26 18.02
C ALA A 78 -0.01 -19.57 16.51
N ARG A 79 -0.84 -18.87 15.76
CA ARG A 79 -0.86 -18.93 14.30
C ARG A 79 -0.79 -17.53 13.71
N PHE A 80 0.30 -17.24 13.03
CA PHE A 80 0.51 -16.00 12.29
C PHE A 80 -0.44 -15.87 11.09
N VAL A 81 -0.90 -14.67 10.83
CA VAL A 81 -1.70 -14.30 9.64
C VAL A 81 -1.11 -13.03 9.07
N GLN A 82 -0.44 -13.15 7.93
CA GLN A 82 0.09 -11.99 7.20
C GLN A 82 -1.04 -11.03 6.83
N ASN A 83 -0.82 -9.76 7.11
CA ASN A 83 -1.74 -8.68 6.74
C ASN A 83 -1.01 -7.35 6.69
N ASP A 84 -1.17 -6.61 5.60
CA ASP A 84 -0.53 -5.30 5.43
C ASP A 84 -0.89 -4.33 6.55
N TRP A 85 0.08 -3.53 6.98
CA TRP A 85 -0.06 -2.55 8.07
C TRP A 85 -1.31 -1.67 7.92
N ALA A 86 -1.54 -1.06 6.76
CA ALA A 86 -2.65 -0.15 6.52
C ALA A 86 -4.03 -0.80 6.71
N THR A 87 -4.14 -2.13 6.55
CA THR A 87 -5.39 -2.90 6.63
C THR A 87 -5.50 -3.75 7.89
N LEU A 88 -4.51 -3.72 8.78
CA LEU A 88 -4.43 -4.58 9.95
C LEU A 88 -5.64 -4.41 10.89
N ILE A 89 -5.96 -3.18 11.28
CA ILE A 89 -7.13 -2.90 12.13
C ILE A 89 -8.46 -3.20 11.44
N PRO A 90 -8.71 -2.79 10.17
CA PRO A 90 -9.89 -3.25 9.42
C PRO A 90 -10.06 -4.77 9.35
N SER A 91 -8.98 -5.52 9.22
CA SER A 91 -9.01 -6.99 9.17
C SER A 91 -9.33 -7.61 10.52
N LEU A 92 -8.81 -7.04 11.62
CA LEU A 92 -9.19 -7.40 12.98
C LEU A 92 -10.69 -7.20 13.23
N GLU A 93 -11.23 -6.04 12.83
CA GLU A 93 -12.65 -5.71 12.99
C GLU A 93 -13.56 -6.70 12.25
N ARG A 94 -13.14 -7.15 11.07
CA ARG A 94 -13.84 -8.21 10.30
C ARG A 94 -13.69 -9.62 10.87
N GLY A 95 -12.73 -9.83 11.78
CA GLY A 95 -12.49 -11.13 12.40
C GLY A 95 -11.60 -12.06 11.58
N THR A 96 -10.73 -11.52 10.74
CA THR A 96 -9.73 -12.29 9.96
C THR A 96 -8.77 -13.03 10.90
N PHE A 97 -8.48 -12.45 12.06
CA PHE A 97 -7.69 -13.01 13.14
C PHE A 97 -8.27 -12.57 14.50
N ASP A 98 -7.78 -13.16 15.58
CA ASP A 98 -8.31 -12.92 16.93
C ASP A 98 -7.72 -11.65 17.54
N VAL A 99 -6.41 -11.43 17.36
CA VAL A 99 -5.65 -10.29 17.88
C VAL A 99 -4.75 -9.72 16.81
N ALA A 100 -4.40 -8.42 16.91
CA ALA A 100 -3.41 -7.78 16.07
C ALA A 100 -2.23 -7.30 16.93
N MET A 101 -1.02 -7.58 16.46
CA MET A 101 0.26 -7.12 17.02
C MET A 101 1.15 -6.72 15.85
N ASN A 102 1.84 -5.62 15.94
CA ASN A 102 2.84 -5.13 14.97
C ASN A 102 3.33 -3.75 15.42
N GLY A 103 3.74 -3.61 16.67
CA GLY A 103 4.02 -2.28 17.19
C GLY A 103 2.78 -1.38 17.21
N ILE A 104 1.58 -1.94 17.47
CA ILE A 104 0.36 -1.13 17.42
C ILE A 104 0.34 -0.14 18.58
N GLU A 105 0.38 1.13 18.23
CA GLU A 105 0.43 2.25 19.14
C GLU A 105 -0.93 2.52 19.79
N VAL A 106 -0.92 2.77 21.09
CA VAL A 106 -2.13 3.18 21.80
C VAL A 106 -2.41 4.66 21.55
N THR A 107 -3.18 4.96 20.52
CA THR A 107 -3.61 6.31 20.20
C THR A 107 -5.10 6.49 20.50
N PRO A 108 -5.58 7.73 20.80
CA PRO A 108 -7.02 7.99 21.00
C PRO A 108 -7.86 7.57 19.79
N ALA A 109 -7.31 7.70 18.59
CA ALA A 109 -7.98 7.33 17.36
C ALA A 109 -8.20 5.81 17.24
N LEU A 110 -7.21 4.99 17.56
CA LEU A 110 -7.30 3.54 17.55
C LEU A 110 -8.08 3.01 18.76
N ALA A 111 -7.87 3.59 19.94
CA ALA A 111 -8.59 3.25 21.15
C ALA A 111 -10.12 3.44 21.02
N ALA A 112 -10.58 4.28 20.13
CA ALA A 112 -12.02 4.44 19.81
C ALA A 112 -12.58 3.30 18.93
N ARG A 113 -11.75 2.43 18.36
CA ARG A 113 -12.15 1.36 17.42
C ARG A 113 -11.93 -0.03 18.00
N VAL A 114 -10.83 -0.21 18.70
CA VAL A 114 -10.39 -1.51 19.23
C VAL A 114 -10.21 -1.46 20.73
N ALA A 115 -10.30 -2.60 21.38
CA ALA A 115 -9.90 -2.78 22.76
C ALA A 115 -8.40 -3.11 22.79
N PHE A 116 -7.66 -2.52 23.71
CA PHE A 116 -6.24 -2.78 23.90
C PHE A 116 -5.99 -3.62 25.15
N SER A 117 -4.98 -4.47 25.07
CA SER A 117 -4.36 -5.07 26.25
C SER A 117 -3.62 -4.02 27.09
N ARG A 118 -3.13 -4.42 28.24
CA ARG A 118 -2.04 -3.67 28.89
C ARG A 118 -0.87 -3.54 27.92
N PRO A 119 -0.08 -2.44 28.01
CA PRO A 119 1.10 -2.27 27.16
C PRO A 119 2.13 -3.39 27.34
N TYR A 120 2.74 -3.82 26.25
CA TYR A 120 3.85 -4.76 26.25
C TYR A 120 5.20 -4.11 25.93
N TYR A 121 5.20 -2.88 25.39
CA TYR A 121 6.42 -2.12 25.11
C TYR A 121 6.16 -0.61 25.26
N ARG A 122 7.20 0.12 25.73
CA ARG A 122 7.24 1.60 25.77
C ARG A 122 8.25 2.07 24.75
N PHE A 123 7.79 2.89 23.80
CA PHE A 123 8.65 3.48 22.77
C PHE A 123 8.76 5.00 22.95
N THR A 124 9.77 5.54 22.28
CA THR A 124 9.99 7.00 22.18
C THR A 124 10.08 7.37 20.70
N GLU A 125 9.27 8.31 20.27
CA GLU A 125 9.36 8.89 18.94
C GLU A 125 10.65 9.67 18.79
N ARG A 126 11.43 9.37 17.75
CA ARG A 126 12.73 9.99 17.47
C ARG A 126 12.74 10.73 16.15
N LEU A 127 13.22 11.97 16.22
CA LEU A 127 13.47 12.78 15.04
C LEU A 127 14.87 12.51 14.52
N VAL A 128 14.98 12.15 13.24
CA VAL A 128 16.23 11.85 12.55
C VAL A 128 16.42 12.85 11.39
N ALA A 129 17.63 13.34 11.21
CA ALA A 129 17.99 14.25 10.12
C ALA A 129 19.33 13.86 9.50
N ARG A 130 19.67 14.48 8.36
CA ARG A 130 21.01 14.36 7.79
C ARG A 130 22.01 15.08 8.68
N ARG A 131 23.17 14.48 8.85
CA ARG A 131 24.27 15.08 9.62
C ARG A 131 24.64 16.44 9.02
N GLY A 132 24.61 17.48 9.87
CA GLY A 132 24.93 18.86 9.45
C GLY A 132 23.74 19.65 8.89
N ASP A 133 22.54 19.09 8.82
CA ASP A 133 21.35 19.86 8.43
C ASP A 133 20.83 20.71 9.60
N ALA A 134 21.25 21.98 9.66
CA ALA A 134 20.88 22.90 10.72
C ALA A 134 19.41 23.33 10.71
N ARG A 135 18.62 22.96 9.70
CA ARG A 135 17.18 23.28 9.62
C ARG A 135 16.36 22.46 10.58
N VAL A 136 16.78 21.19 10.84
CA VAL A 136 16.07 20.25 11.69
C VAL A 136 16.74 20.18 13.05
N ARG A 137 16.15 20.82 14.06
CA ARG A 137 16.67 20.90 15.43
C ARG A 137 15.74 20.28 16.47
N ASP A 138 14.46 20.29 16.18
CA ASP A 138 13.35 19.76 16.97
C ASP A 138 12.11 19.58 16.10
N LEU A 139 11.04 19.03 16.64
CA LEU A 139 9.78 18.82 15.91
C LEU A 139 9.18 20.15 15.40
N ALA A 140 9.27 21.24 16.17
CA ALA A 140 8.68 22.51 15.78
C ALA A 140 9.39 23.12 14.53
N SER A 141 10.69 22.85 14.39
CA SER A 141 11.50 23.31 13.25
C SER A 141 11.17 22.56 11.94
N THR A 142 10.40 21.48 12.00
CA THR A 142 9.98 20.72 10.80
C THR A 142 8.79 21.34 10.06
N ARG A 143 8.25 22.44 10.55
CA ARG A 143 7.12 23.14 9.90
C ARG A 143 7.42 23.45 8.43
N GLY A 144 6.57 22.93 7.52
CA GLY A 144 6.73 23.09 6.08
C GLY A 144 7.84 22.24 5.45
N LEU A 145 8.60 21.47 6.25
CA LEU A 145 9.57 20.50 5.77
C LEU A 145 8.88 19.15 5.51
N ARG A 146 9.43 18.35 4.60
CA ARG A 146 8.98 17.00 4.31
C ARG A 146 9.50 16.06 5.40
N VAL A 147 8.59 15.41 6.14
CA VAL A 147 8.92 14.47 7.21
C VAL A 147 8.40 13.10 6.85
N GLY A 148 9.33 12.16 6.63
CA GLY A 148 9.01 10.74 6.38
C GLY A 148 8.55 10.05 7.66
N THR A 149 7.46 9.29 7.60
CA THR A 149 6.88 8.55 8.71
C THR A 149 5.97 7.43 8.23
N LEU A 150 5.59 6.51 9.10
CA LEU A 150 4.58 5.50 8.77
C LEU A 150 3.18 6.10 8.79
N ALA A 151 2.37 5.73 7.81
CA ALA A 151 0.98 6.18 7.74
C ALA A 151 0.19 5.70 8.97
N ALA A 152 -0.68 6.57 9.51
CA ALA A 152 -1.56 6.26 10.64
C ALA A 152 -0.88 6.01 12.00
N SER A 153 0.41 6.31 12.13
CA SER A 153 1.20 6.22 13.36
C SER A 153 1.05 7.47 14.25
N LEU A 154 1.57 7.41 15.46
CA LEU A 154 1.71 8.59 16.33
C LEU A 154 2.64 9.61 15.70
N SER A 155 3.75 9.17 15.11
CA SER A 155 4.68 10.00 14.34
C SER A 155 3.96 10.78 13.24
N TRP A 156 3.07 10.13 12.50
CA TRP A 156 2.23 10.77 11.48
C TRP A 156 1.39 11.92 12.04
N GLN A 157 0.74 11.67 13.18
CA GLN A 157 -0.08 12.69 13.82
C GLN A 157 0.78 13.85 14.34
N LEU A 158 1.90 13.56 14.99
CA LEU A 158 2.82 14.57 15.53
C LEU A 158 3.41 15.44 14.42
N ALA A 159 3.83 14.85 13.29
CA ALA A 159 4.34 15.59 12.15
C ALA A 159 3.28 16.55 11.57
N LYS A 160 2.03 16.09 11.42
CA LYS A 160 0.91 16.92 10.96
C LYS A 160 0.60 18.06 11.93
N ASP A 161 0.58 17.79 13.24
CA ASP A 161 0.29 18.79 14.28
C ASP A 161 1.39 19.86 14.36
N ALA A 162 2.64 19.49 14.07
CA ALA A 162 3.76 20.42 13.94
C ALA A 162 3.68 21.28 12.66
N GLY A 163 2.80 20.94 11.72
CA GLY A 163 2.66 21.64 10.43
C GLY A 163 3.72 21.22 9.41
N ALA A 164 4.31 20.06 9.57
CA ALA A 164 5.19 19.45 8.57
C ALA A 164 4.37 18.90 7.39
N ASP A 165 5.03 18.78 6.23
CA ASP A 165 4.53 18.00 5.10
C ASP A 165 4.86 16.53 5.35
N ALA A 166 3.92 15.81 6.01
CA ALA A 166 4.11 14.43 6.39
C ALA A 166 4.06 13.53 5.14
N VAL A 167 5.13 12.77 4.89
CA VAL A 167 5.28 11.84 3.76
C VAL A 167 5.05 10.42 4.26
N PRO A 168 3.97 9.74 3.84
CA PRO A 168 3.63 8.41 4.34
C PRO A 168 4.38 7.31 3.61
N TYR A 169 5.02 6.42 4.38
CA TYR A 169 5.65 5.19 3.92
C TYR A 169 4.86 3.98 4.41
N GLU A 170 5.05 2.85 3.73
CA GLU A 170 4.48 1.55 4.14
C GLU A 170 5.53 0.72 4.90
N GLY A 171 6.79 0.77 4.49
CA GLY A 171 7.91 0.08 5.14
C GLY A 171 8.72 1.01 6.05
N VAL A 172 9.60 0.40 6.84
CA VAL A 172 10.35 1.08 7.90
C VAL A 172 11.75 1.55 7.48
N ASP A 173 12.31 1.02 6.38
CA ASP A 173 13.65 1.36 5.87
C ASP A 173 13.62 2.50 4.83
N GLU A 174 12.61 2.54 3.99
CA GLU A 174 12.47 3.49 2.89
C GLU A 174 12.53 4.97 3.32
N PRO A 175 11.97 5.39 4.49
CA PRO A 175 12.10 6.77 4.96
C PRO A 175 13.56 7.19 5.14
N PHE A 176 14.44 6.29 5.62
CA PHE A 176 15.85 6.59 5.84
C PHE A 176 16.63 6.68 4.53
N VAL A 177 16.31 5.81 3.56
CA VAL A 177 16.85 5.90 2.19
C VAL A 177 16.48 7.25 1.56
N ASP A 178 15.23 7.66 1.68
CA ASP A 178 14.75 8.92 1.12
C ASP A 178 15.34 10.14 1.87
N LEU A 179 15.57 10.02 3.19
CA LEU A 179 16.26 11.05 3.95
C LEU A 179 17.72 11.22 3.50
N GLU A 180 18.43 10.13 3.30
CA GLU A 180 19.83 10.15 2.82
C GLU A 180 19.94 10.80 1.45
N HIS A 181 19.01 10.50 0.54
CA HIS A 181 18.94 11.08 -0.80
C HIS A 181 18.25 12.45 -0.87
N ALA A 182 18.02 13.12 0.26
CA ALA A 182 17.37 14.44 0.35
C ALA A 182 15.95 14.51 -0.28
N ARG A 183 15.26 13.39 -0.40
CA ARG A 183 13.88 13.31 -0.89
C ARG A 183 12.87 13.68 0.20
N VAL A 184 13.26 13.49 1.47
CA VAL A 184 12.62 14.09 2.65
C VAL A 184 13.65 14.89 3.45
N ASP A 185 13.19 15.76 4.33
CA ASP A 185 14.07 16.64 5.11
C ASP A 185 14.37 16.07 6.50
N ALA A 186 13.45 15.28 7.07
CA ALA A 186 13.59 14.57 8.32
C ALA A 186 12.79 13.26 8.29
N VAL A 187 13.06 12.38 9.26
CA VAL A 187 12.27 11.17 9.54
C VAL A 187 11.86 11.20 11.01
N LEU A 188 10.61 10.87 11.28
CA LEU A 188 10.07 10.74 12.64
C LEU A 188 9.48 9.34 12.79
N LEU A 189 10.12 8.50 13.61
CA LEU A 189 9.75 7.10 13.86
C LEU A 189 10.14 6.67 15.27
N ASP A 190 9.63 5.53 15.68
CA ASP A 190 9.88 4.91 16.98
C ASP A 190 11.37 4.60 17.19
N ASP A 191 11.85 4.73 18.40
CA ASP A 191 13.23 4.48 18.80
C ASP A 191 13.72 3.07 18.45
N ILE A 192 12.84 2.07 18.51
CA ILE A 192 13.12 0.69 18.13
C ILE A 192 13.44 0.56 16.64
N ILE A 193 12.70 1.28 15.79
CA ILE A 193 12.92 1.33 14.34
C ILE A 193 14.19 2.13 14.04
N VAL A 194 14.32 3.33 14.63
CA VAL A 194 15.48 4.20 14.44
C VAL A 194 16.77 3.48 14.84
N ALA A 195 16.78 2.74 15.96
CA ALA A 195 17.95 1.99 16.42
C ALA A 195 18.38 0.87 15.48
N ARG A 196 17.47 0.29 14.70
CA ARG A 196 17.75 -0.82 13.77
C ARG A 196 18.12 -0.33 12.36
N TYR A 197 17.43 0.68 11.88
CA TYR A 197 17.52 1.11 10.48
C TYR A 197 18.38 2.35 10.29
N ALA A 198 18.26 3.39 11.14
CA ALA A 198 19.04 4.61 10.98
C ALA A 198 20.56 4.38 11.11
N VAL A 199 21.01 3.39 11.92
CA VAL A 199 22.43 3.07 12.06
C VAL A 199 23.09 2.55 10.79
N ARG A 200 22.31 2.05 9.84
CA ARG A 200 22.79 1.61 8.52
C ARG A 200 23.19 2.79 7.61
N HIS A 201 22.77 3.99 7.97
CA HIS A 201 22.98 5.23 7.23
C HIS A 201 23.88 6.18 8.03
N PRO A 202 25.22 6.11 7.89
CA PRO A 202 26.17 6.89 8.70
C PRO A 202 26.07 8.41 8.49
N THR A 203 25.41 8.84 7.42
CA THR A 203 25.12 10.23 7.09
C THR A 203 23.98 10.81 7.92
N LEU A 204 23.21 9.95 8.62
CA LEU A 204 22.07 10.35 9.43
C LEU A 204 22.45 10.51 10.91
N VAL A 205 21.65 11.27 11.63
CA VAL A 205 21.81 11.53 13.06
C VAL A 205 20.45 11.66 13.74
N VAL A 206 20.32 11.09 14.93
CA VAL A 206 19.16 11.33 15.80
C VAL A 206 19.29 12.76 16.35
N VAL A 207 18.28 13.58 16.09
CA VAL A 207 18.22 14.99 16.53
C VAL A 207 17.73 15.05 17.99
N GLY A 208 16.72 14.24 18.34
CA GLY A 208 16.19 14.20 19.69
C GLY A 208 14.94 13.34 19.81
N ASP A 209 14.54 13.13 21.05
CA ASP A 209 13.32 12.47 21.45
C ASP A 209 12.15 13.49 21.39
N VAL A 210 11.00 13.06 20.83
CA VAL A 210 9.86 13.94 20.57
C VAL A 210 8.68 13.65 21.50
N ALA A 211 8.30 12.38 21.61
CA ALA A 211 7.16 11.95 22.40
C ALA A 211 7.37 10.51 22.89
N GLN A 212 6.56 10.09 23.86
CA GLN A 212 6.55 8.70 24.34
C GLN A 212 5.20 8.06 24.06
N GLY A 213 5.23 6.79 23.69
CA GLY A 213 4.04 6.00 23.42
C GLY A 213 4.15 4.59 24.02
N SER A 214 3.17 3.77 23.69
CA SER A 214 3.12 2.38 24.11
C SER A 214 2.56 1.51 23.01
N TYR A 215 3.13 0.33 22.83
CA TYR A 215 2.52 -0.73 22.04
C TYR A 215 1.62 -1.59 22.92
N ALA A 216 0.45 -1.94 22.38
CA ALA A 216 -0.47 -2.87 23.00
C ALA A 216 -1.12 -3.78 21.96
N ILE A 217 -1.61 -4.92 22.42
CA ILE A 217 -2.30 -5.90 21.56
C ILE A 217 -3.70 -5.38 21.30
N ALA A 218 -4.08 -5.26 20.03
CA ALA A 218 -5.41 -4.83 19.64
C ALA A 218 -6.37 -6.02 19.50
N MET A 219 -7.58 -5.87 20.00
CA MET A 219 -8.67 -6.85 19.96
C MET A 219 -9.98 -6.16 19.62
N ARG A 220 -10.98 -6.95 19.18
CA ARG A 220 -12.33 -6.40 18.99
C ARG A 220 -12.93 -6.03 20.34
N PRO A 221 -13.66 -4.91 20.46
CA PRO A 221 -14.27 -4.49 21.73
C PRO A 221 -15.22 -5.51 22.36
N ARG A 222 -15.81 -6.41 21.56
CA ARG A 222 -16.70 -7.48 22.01
C ARG A 222 -15.99 -8.70 22.62
N ASP A 223 -14.69 -8.82 22.43
CA ASP A 223 -13.86 -9.96 22.86
C ASP A 223 -13.16 -9.65 24.20
N ASP A 224 -13.90 -9.07 25.17
CA ASP A 224 -13.34 -8.64 26.46
C ASP A 224 -12.83 -9.78 27.33
N ASP A 225 -13.43 -10.97 27.23
CA ASP A 225 -12.98 -12.21 27.84
C ASP A 225 -11.55 -12.59 27.40
N LEU A 226 -11.29 -12.49 26.09
CA LEU A 226 -9.96 -12.69 25.51
C LEU A 226 -8.98 -11.62 26.01
N ARG A 227 -9.39 -10.35 26.02
CA ARG A 227 -8.55 -9.24 26.50
C ARG A 227 -8.13 -9.48 27.96
N GLN A 228 -9.06 -9.82 28.83
CA GLN A 228 -8.77 -10.11 30.22
C GLN A 228 -7.82 -11.31 30.40
N ALA A 229 -7.98 -12.35 29.56
CA ALA A 229 -7.08 -13.50 29.59
C ALA A 229 -5.66 -13.14 29.16
N ILE A 230 -5.52 -12.34 28.09
CA ILE A 230 -4.25 -11.80 27.59
C ILE A 230 -3.61 -10.88 28.65
N ASP A 231 -4.38 -9.97 29.26
CA ASP A 231 -3.89 -9.05 30.28
C ASP A 231 -3.33 -9.80 31.51
N ARG A 232 -3.98 -10.91 31.91
CA ARG A 232 -3.47 -11.77 33.01
C ARG A 232 -2.16 -12.47 32.62
N ALA A 233 -2.10 -13.04 31.40
CA ALA A 233 -0.92 -13.73 30.91
C ALA A 233 0.27 -12.78 30.76
N LEU A 234 0.07 -11.65 30.10
CA LEU A 234 1.10 -10.63 29.92
C LEU A 234 1.54 -10.02 31.27
N GLY A 235 0.58 -9.80 32.18
CA GLY A 235 0.87 -9.32 33.52
C GLY A 235 1.77 -10.26 34.33
N ALA A 236 1.54 -11.57 34.22
CA ALA A 236 2.39 -12.57 34.86
C ALA A 236 3.81 -12.59 34.28
N GLU A 237 3.94 -12.48 32.95
CA GLU A 237 5.23 -12.41 32.25
C GLU A 237 6.04 -11.16 32.65
N ILE A 238 5.37 -10.01 32.75
CA ILE A 238 6.00 -8.75 33.18
C ILE A 238 6.43 -8.85 34.67
N ALA A 239 5.54 -9.27 35.57
CA ALA A 239 5.81 -9.36 36.98
C ALA A 239 6.93 -10.36 37.35
N SER A 240 7.07 -11.45 36.57
CA SER A 240 8.16 -12.43 36.75
C SER A 240 9.49 -11.96 36.16
N GLY A 241 9.52 -10.83 35.47
CA GLY A 241 10.68 -10.35 34.71
C GLY A 241 11.00 -11.19 33.46
N ALA A 242 10.16 -12.16 33.10
CA ALA A 242 10.39 -13.01 31.93
C ALA A 242 10.27 -12.19 30.63
N TRP A 243 9.31 -11.26 30.57
CA TRP A 243 9.15 -10.38 29.41
C TRP A 243 10.38 -9.49 29.20
N ARG A 244 10.94 -8.87 30.24
CA ARG A 244 12.17 -8.08 30.10
C ARG A 244 13.36 -8.90 29.62
N ARG A 245 13.49 -10.18 30.03
CA ARG A 245 14.52 -11.08 29.46
C ARG A 245 14.31 -11.33 27.96
N THR A 246 13.05 -11.42 27.50
CA THR A 246 12.75 -11.50 26.06
C THR A 246 13.15 -10.23 25.33
N LEU A 247 12.79 -9.04 25.84
CA LEU A 247 13.21 -7.75 25.25
C LEU A 247 14.74 -7.61 25.22
N ALA A 248 15.45 -8.05 26.27
CA ALA A 248 16.90 -8.04 26.31
C ALA A 248 17.55 -8.95 25.26
N ARG A 249 16.99 -10.12 24.98
CA ARG A 249 17.44 -11.00 23.87
C ARG A 249 17.37 -10.29 22.51
N TRP A 250 16.36 -9.48 22.32
CA TRP A 250 16.16 -8.69 21.10
C TRP A 250 16.90 -7.35 21.11
N GLN A 251 17.66 -7.05 22.21
CA GLN A 251 18.41 -5.80 22.40
C GLN A 251 17.52 -4.54 22.38
N ILE A 252 16.30 -4.67 22.90
CA ILE A 252 15.31 -3.58 22.96
C ILE A 252 14.85 -3.31 24.42
N ASP A 253 15.48 -3.90 25.42
CA ASP A 253 15.21 -3.60 26.84
C ASP A 253 15.84 -2.25 27.21
N THR A 254 15.03 -1.20 27.23
CA THR A 254 15.42 0.15 27.62
C THR A 254 14.96 0.46 29.06
N PRO A 255 15.52 1.49 29.73
CA PRO A 255 15.04 1.92 31.05
C PRO A 255 13.52 2.26 31.07
N ALA A 256 12.95 2.70 29.95
CA ALA A 256 11.53 3.01 29.83
C ALA A 256 10.63 1.77 30.07
N GLN A 257 11.16 0.54 29.84
CA GLN A 257 10.40 -0.69 30.03
C GLN A 257 10.06 -0.98 31.52
N ALA A 258 10.78 -0.39 32.47
CA ALA A 258 10.43 -0.48 33.89
C ALA A 258 9.02 0.07 34.19
N ALA A 259 8.54 1.03 33.40
CA ALA A 259 7.20 1.56 33.55
C ALA A 259 6.06 0.57 33.17
N LEU A 260 6.37 -0.55 32.51
CA LEU A 260 5.39 -1.61 32.21
C LEU A 260 4.88 -2.32 33.46
N GLU A 261 5.70 -2.38 34.53
CA GLU A 261 5.33 -3.02 35.79
C GLU A 261 4.18 -2.29 36.50
N VAL A 262 4.08 -0.97 36.32
CA VAL A 262 3.10 -0.08 36.97
C VAL A 262 1.93 0.29 36.03
N ALA A 263 2.02 -0.05 34.75
CA ALA A 263 1.01 0.32 33.78
C ALA A 263 -0.34 -0.36 34.05
N PRO A 264 -1.45 0.39 34.21
CA PRO A 264 -2.77 -0.22 34.40
C PRO A 264 -3.19 -0.96 33.12
N ALA A 265 -4.09 -1.95 33.30
CA ALA A 265 -4.82 -2.52 32.14
C ALA A 265 -5.57 -1.38 31.45
N THR A 266 -5.44 -1.27 30.14
CA THR A 266 -6.01 -0.17 29.37
C THR A 266 -7.54 -0.25 29.42
N ALA A 267 -8.23 0.86 29.71
CA ALA A 267 -9.67 0.90 29.80
C ALA A 267 -10.33 0.67 28.41
N VAL A 268 -11.46 -0.04 28.41
CA VAL A 268 -12.32 -0.17 27.22
C VAL A 268 -12.80 1.20 26.79
N VAL A 269 -12.63 1.53 25.52
CA VAL A 269 -12.95 2.83 24.97
C VAL A 269 -14.33 2.83 24.31
N ALA A 270 -15.00 3.96 24.41
CA ALA A 270 -16.29 4.21 23.77
C ALA A 270 -16.20 4.10 22.25
N ARG A 271 -17.21 3.49 21.62
CA ARG A 271 -17.34 3.39 20.18
C ARG A 271 -17.34 4.76 19.51
N ALA A 272 -16.29 5.14 18.85
CA ALA A 272 -16.32 6.25 17.91
C ALA A 272 -16.78 5.72 16.55
N GLY A 273 -17.85 6.28 16.00
CA GLY A 273 -18.35 5.95 14.66
C GLY A 273 -17.39 6.40 13.56
N THR A 274 -17.66 5.97 12.32
CA THR A 274 -17.00 6.49 11.12
C THR A 274 -17.22 7.99 10.98
N VAL A 275 -16.17 8.73 10.64
CA VAL A 275 -16.26 10.18 10.40
C VAL A 275 -16.70 10.40 8.94
N PRO A 276 -17.75 11.21 8.68
CA PRO A 276 -18.15 11.53 7.32
C PRO A 276 -17.06 12.29 6.57
N LEU A 277 -17.05 12.17 5.24
CA LEU A 277 -16.15 12.93 4.38
C LEU A 277 -16.40 14.44 4.52
N SER A 278 -15.35 15.18 4.84
CA SER A 278 -15.39 16.65 4.89
C SER A 278 -15.21 17.25 3.48
N ALA A 279 -15.69 18.48 3.28
CA ALA A 279 -15.48 19.21 2.03
C ALA A 279 -13.98 19.37 1.70
N ARG A 280 -13.14 19.58 2.71
CA ARG A 280 -11.68 19.66 2.54
C ARG A 280 -11.10 18.33 1.99
N GLN A 281 -11.58 17.19 2.48
CA GLN A 281 -11.14 15.88 1.99
C GLN A 281 -11.57 15.64 0.55
N ILE A 282 -12.77 16.08 0.14
CA ILE A 282 -13.20 16.02 -1.26
C ILE A 282 -12.25 16.82 -2.16
N VAL A 283 -11.85 18.03 -1.74
CA VAL A 283 -10.83 18.81 -2.48
C VAL A 283 -9.51 18.07 -2.58
N LEU A 284 -9.06 17.39 -1.52
CA LEU A 284 -7.86 16.58 -1.54
C LEU A 284 -7.96 15.39 -2.52
N PHE A 285 -9.13 14.77 -2.65
CA PHE A 285 -9.36 13.75 -3.67
C PHE A 285 -9.30 14.30 -5.10
N LEU A 286 -9.85 15.50 -5.33
CA LEU A 286 -9.74 16.17 -6.64
C LEU A 286 -8.29 16.51 -6.98
N GLN A 287 -7.50 16.94 -6.00
CA GLN A 287 -6.05 17.12 -6.18
C GLN A 287 -5.35 15.80 -6.50
N GLY A 288 -5.66 14.70 -5.80
CA GLY A 288 -5.16 13.36 -6.11
C GLY A 288 -5.52 12.92 -7.54
N ALA A 289 -6.75 13.17 -7.97
CA ALA A 289 -7.19 12.89 -9.35
C ALA A 289 -6.42 13.70 -10.39
N LEU A 290 -6.11 14.98 -10.10
CA LEU A 290 -5.27 15.81 -10.95
C LEU A 290 -3.83 15.27 -11.03
N VAL A 291 -3.27 14.84 -9.90
CA VAL A 291 -1.93 14.20 -9.85
C VAL A 291 -1.91 12.94 -10.71
N THR A 292 -2.88 12.04 -10.54
CA THR A 292 -3.08 10.84 -11.36
C THR A 292 -3.09 11.18 -12.86
N LEU A 293 -3.86 12.18 -13.25
CA LEU A 293 -3.98 12.62 -14.64
C LEU A 293 -2.65 13.19 -15.17
N LEU A 294 -1.99 14.05 -14.41
CA LEU A 294 -0.72 14.69 -14.82
C LEU A 294 0.40 13.66 -15.02
N ILE A 295 0.54 12.72 -14.08
CA ILE A 295 1.54 11.63 -14.20
C ILE A 295 1.24 10.77 -15.42
N SER A 296 -0.03 10.39 -15.62
CA SER A 296 -0.42 9.55 -16.76
C SER A 296 -0.19 10.26 -18.11
N LEU A 297 -0.50 11.54 -18.19
CA LEU A 297 -0.23 12.33 -19.39
C LEU A 297 1.27 12.46 -19.67
N ALA A 298 2.07 12.75 -18.65
CA ALA A 298 3.53 12.87 -18.79
C ALA A 298 4.18 11.53 -19.14
N ALA A 299 3.76 10.43 -18.52
CA ALA A 299 4.23 9.08 -18.83
C ALA A 299 3.85 8.67 -20.26
N MET A 300 2.63 8.96 -20.72
CA MET A 300 2.20 8.68 -22.10
C MET A 300 2.94 9.57 -23.11
N ALA A 301 3.22 10.83 -22.77
CA ALA A 301 4.01 11.71 -23.62
C ALA A 301 5.45 11.20 -23.83
N LEU A 302 5.98 10.43 -22.88
CA LEU A 302 7.25 9.70 -23.01
C LEU A 302 7.05 8.38 -23.77
N ALA A 303 6.03 7.61 -23.42
CA ALA A 303 5.77 6.26 -23.93
C ALA A 303 5.47 6.22 -25.43
N ALA A 304 4.59 7.11 -25.90
CA ALA A 304 4.12 7.08 -27.29
C ALA A 304 5.25 7.34 -28.31
N PRO A 305 6.11 8.39 -28.21
CA PRO A 305 7.19 8.57 -29.14
C PRO A 305 8.27 7.48 -29.03
N LEU A 306 8.61 7.04 -27.80
CA LEU A 306 9.60 5.99 -27.59
C LEU A 306 9.11 4.65 -28.16
N GLY A 307 7.84 4.29 -27.93
CA GLY A 307 7.22 3.10 -28.51
C GLY A 307 7.19 3.13 -30.04
N LEU A 308 6.90 4.29 -30.64
CA LEU A 308 6.95 4.45 -32.09
C LEU A 308 8.38 4.24 -32.62
N VAL A 309 9.39 4.82 -31.98
CA VAL A 309 10.80 4.63 -32.33
C VAL A 309 11.18 3.15 -32.26
N LEU A 310 10.83 2.45 -31.18
CA LEU A 310 11.08 1.02 -31.00
C LEU A 310 10.39 0.19 -32.09
N ALA A 311 9.15 0.49 -32.43
CA ALA A 311 8.43 -0.20 -33.52
C ALA A 311 9.13 -0.03 -34.87
N VAL A 312 9.54 1.20 -35.20
CA VAL A 312 10.27 1.50 -36.45
C VAL A 312 11.63 0.81 -36.49
N ILE A 313 12.38 0.82 -35.38
CA ILE A 313 13.66 0.09 -35.27
C ILE A 313 13.47 -1.40 -35.52
N ARG A 314 12.45 -2.01 -34.93
CA ARG A 314 12.18 -3.46 -35.09
C ARG A 314 11.78 -3.84 -36.53
N ILE A 315 11.22 -2.90 -37.29
CA ILE A 315 10.81 -3.13 -38.69
C ILE A 315 11.97 -2.82 -39.66
N GLN A 316 12.72 -1.74 -39.44
CA GLN A 316 13.67 -1.23 -40.45
C GLN A 316 15.14 -1.51 -40.17
N SER A 317 15.55 -1.79 -38.92
CA SER A 317 16.95 -1.92 -38.57
C SER A 317 17.33 -3.33 -38.16
N PRO A 318 17.87 -4.17 -39.06
CA PRO A 318 18.30 -5.54 -38.69
C PRO A 318 19.32 -5.55 -37.55
N ARG A 319 20.18 -4.53 -37.45
CA ARG A 319 21.24 -4.45 -36.42
C ARG A 319 20.68 -4.10 -35.04
N LEU A 320 19.70 -3.20 -34.96
CA LEU A 320 19.14 -2.73 -33.67
C LEU A 320 17.88 -3.52 -33.25
N ARG A 321 17.30 -4.28 -34.18
CA ARG A 321 16.10 -5.10 -33.94
C ARG A 321 16.24 -6.03 -32.72
N PRO A 322 17.36 -6.79 -32.53
CA PRO A 322 17.44 -7.69 -31.37
C PRO A 322 17.40 -6.94 -30.05
N PHE A 323 18.04 -5.77 -29.95
CA PHE A 323 18.04 -4.95 -28.73
C PHE A 323 16.65 -4.37 -28.43
N ALA A 324 15.98 -3.82 -29.46
CA ALA A 324 14.62 -3.29 -29.30
C ALA A 324 13.63 -4.41 -28.96
N THR A 325 13.82 -5.61 -29.50
CA THR A 325 12.98 -6.76 -29.18
C THR A 325 13.25 -7.22 -27.75
N ALA A 326 14.51 -7.36 -27.33
CA ALA A 326 14.86 -7.73 -25.97
C ALA A 326 14.26 -6.74 -24.94
N TYR A 327 14.36 -5.43 -25.19
CA TYR A 327 13.74 -4.43 -24.34
C TYR A 327 12.23 -4.66 -24.20
N VAL A 328 11.52 -4.80 -25.31
CA VAL A 328 10.05 -5.00 -25.30
C VAL A 328 9.67 -6.27 -24.55
N GLU A 329 10.38 -7.39 -24.80
CA GLU A 329 10.09 -8.66 -24.14
C GLU A 329 10.38 -8.62 -22.62
N ILE A 330 11.51 -8.03 -22.21
CA ILE A 330 11.89 -7.92 -20.80
C ILE A 330 10.88 -7.02 -20.06
N VAL A 331 10.60 -5.84 -20.61
CA VAL A 331 9.74 -4.87 -19.96
C VAL A 331 8.30 -5.38 -19.86
N ARG A 332 7.78 -6.03 -20.91
CA ARG A 332 6.43 -6.63 -20.87
C ARG A 332 6.37 -7.93 -20.06
N GLY A 333 7.50 -8.61 -19.91
CA GLY A 333 7.61 -9.85 -19.13
C GLY A 333 7.82 -9.64 -17.64
N THR A 334 8.01 -8.41 -17.19
CA THR A 334 8.24 -8.08 -15.76
C THR A 334 7.14 -7.15 -15.21
N PRO A 335 6.74 -7.31 -13.92
CA PRO A 335 5.73 -6.45 -13.31
C PRO A 335 6.17 -4.98 -13.28
N VAL A 336 5.26 -4.06 -13.63
CA VAL A 336 5.54 -2.62 -13.58
C VAL A 336 5.90 -2.14 -12.17
N LEU A 337 5.27 -2.71 -11.14
CA LEU A 337 5.60 -2.40 -9.74
C LEU A 337 7.06 -2.71 -9.41
N LEU A 338 7.56 -3.88 -9.84
CA LEU A 338 8.98 -4.25 -9.67
C LEU A 338 9.91 -3.26 -10.39
N GLN A 339 9.53 -2.83 -11.60
CA GLN A 339 10.31 -1.86 -12.36
C GLN A 339 10.38 -0.49 -11.64
N LEU A 340 9.27 -0.06 -11.02
CA LEU A 340 9.22 1.15 -10.21
C LEU A 340 10.13 1.06 -8.99
N TYR A 341 10.10 -0.06 -8.25
CA TYR A 341 11.00 -0.30 -7.11
C TYR A 341 12.47 -0.30 -7.52
N LEU A 342 12.81 -1.01 -8.57
CA LEU A 342 14.19 -1.06 -9.06
C LEU A 342 14.69 0.32 -9.51
N LEU A 343 13.84 1.09 -10.20
CA LEU A 343 14.21 2.42 -10.68
C LEU A 343 14.37 3.43 -9.54
N TYR A 344 13.51 3.37 -8.53
CA TYR A 344 13.48 4.39 -7.48
C TYR A 344 14.40 4.05 -6.30
N PHE A 345 14.32 2.83 -5.78
CA PHE A 345 15.14 2.38 -4.65
C PHE A 345 16.40 1.65 -5.12
N GLY A 346 16.30 0.75 -6.09
CA GLY A 346 17.43 -0.08 -6.52
C GLY A 346 18.54 0.68 -7.23
N LEU A 347 18.21 1.79 -7.92
CA LEU A 347 19.19 2.63 -8.59
C LEU A 347 19.46 3.96 -7.85
N ALA A 348 18.99 4.10 -6.60
CA ALA A 348 19.08 5.34 -5.84
C ALA A 348 20.52 5.88 -5.70
N ASP A 349 21.48 4.98 -5.48
CA ASP A 349 22.92 5.33 -5.36
C ASP A 349 23.57 5.79 -6.69
N VAL A 350 22.96 5.45 -7.83
CA VAL A 350 23.47 5.77 -9.16
C VAL A 350 22.75 6.99 -9.74
N ILE A 351 21.43 7.04 -9.57
CA ILE A 351 20.56 8.09 -10.12
C ILE A 351 19.53 8.49 -9.05
N ALA A 352 19.73 9.64 -8.43
CA ALA A 352 18.80 10.20 -7.46
C ALA A 352 17.58 10.81 -8.18
N LEU A 353 16.54 10.00 -8.43
CA LEU A 353 15.28 10.48 -9.01
C LEU A 353 14.35 11.00 -7.91
N SER A 354 13.59 12.06 -8.23
CA SER A 354 12.44 12.43 -7.39
C SER A 354 11.31 11.40 -7.57
N PRO A 355 10.37 11.24 -6.59
CA PRO A 355 9.22 10.36 -6.73
C PRO A 355 8.44 10.60 -8.03
N TRP A 356 8.23 11.86 -8.41
CA TRP A 356 7.55 12.24 -9.65
C TRP A 356 8.32 11.81 -10.89
N SER A 357 9.62 12.04 -10.92
CA SER A 357 10.46 11.64 -12.06
C SER A 357 10.52 10.14 -12.21
N ALA A 358 10.66 9.40 -11.10
CA ALA A 358 10.67 7.95 -11.11
C ALA A 358 9.33 7.37 -11.58
N ALA A 359 8.20 7.95 -11.14
CA ALA A 359 6.87 7.58 -11.58
C ALA A 359 6.68 7.77 -13.10
N ILE A 360 7.01 8.97 -13.60
CA ILE A 360 6.85 9.31 -15.02
C ILE A 360 7.76 8.45 -15.90
N ILE A 361 9.04 8.31 -15.53
CA ILE A 361 10.02 7.53 -16.29
C ILE A 361 9.66 6.03 -16.24
N GLY A 362 9.37 5.49 -15.06
CA GLY A 362 9.07 4.08 -14.88
C GLY A 362 7.82 3.65 -15.65
N LEU A 363 6.70 4.39 -15.49
CA LEU A 363 5.49 4.14 -16.26
C LEU A 363 5.71 4.39 -17.75
N GLY A 364 6.41 5.47 -18.11
CA GLY A 364 6.69 5.82 -19.50
C GLY A 364 7.53 4.77 -20.23
N LEU A 365 8.58 4.25 -19.59
CA LEU A 365 9.37 3.17 -20.14
C LEU A 365 8.55 1.87 -20.24
N ASN A 366 7.78 1.53 -19.20
CA ASN A 366 6.93 0.34 -19.25
C ASN A 366 5.95 0.42 -20.43
N TYR A 367 5.19 1.49 -20.52
CA TYR A 367 4.18 1.67 -21.58
C TYR A 367 4.78 1.85 -22.96
N ALA A 368 6.02 2.33 -23.10
CA ALA A 368 6.71 2.38 -24.39
C ALA A 368 6.84 0.99 -25.04
N ALA A 369 6.99 -0.06 -24.24
CA ALA A 369 7.06 -1.43 -24.74
C ALA A 369 5.70 -1.92 -25.27
N TYR A 370 4.59 -1.53 -24.64
CA TYR A 370 3.23 -1.83 -25.13
C TYR A 370 2.91 -1.02 -26.38
N GLU A 371 3.19 0.27 -26.36
CA GLU A 371 3.02 1.16 -27.52
C GLU A 371 3.81 0.67 -28.74
N ALA A 372 5.03 0.12 -28.53
CA ALA A 372 5.85 -0.43 -29.59
C ALA A 372 5.13 -1.60 -30.33
N GLU A 373 4.39 -2.43 -29.60
CA GLU A 373 3.60 -3.51 -30.21
C GLU A 373 2.36 -2.99 -30.94
N ILE A 374 1.68 -1.99 -30.38
CA ILE A 374 0.52 -1.35 -31.02
C ILE A 374 0.93 -0.73 -32.35
N TYR A 375 2.00 0.06 -32.37
CA TYR A 375 2.50 0.68 -33.61
C TYR A 375 3.02 -0.36 -34.60
N ARG A 376 3.74 -1.39 -34.14
CA ARG A 376 4.21 -2.46 -34.99
C ARG A 376 3.03 -3.20 -35.67
N GLY A 377 2.02 -3.57 -34.90
CA GLY A 377 0.80 -4.19 -35.42
C GLY A 377 0.05 -3.29 -36.40
N ALA A 378 -0.06 -1.99 -36.10
CA ALA A 378 -0.69 -1.02 -37.00
C ALA A 378 0.07 -0.83 -38.33
N ILE A 379 1.41 -0.81 -38.30
CA ILE A 379 2.24 -0.75 -39.52
C ILE A 379 2.08 -2.01 -40.35
N GLN A 380 2.04 -3.18 -39.71
CA GLN A 380 1.86 -4.47 -40.37
C GLN A 380 0.43 -4.64 -40.97
N ALA A 381 -0.57 -3.93 -40.43
CA ALA A 381 -1.94 -3.95 -40.95
C ALA A 381 -2.11 -3.14 -42.23
N ILE A 382 -1.12 -2.35 -42.67
CA ILE A 382 -1.16 -1.63 -43.94
C ILE A 382 -0.94 -2.63 -45.07
N PRO A 383 -1.83 -2.69 -46.08
CA PRO A 383 -1.71 -3.60 -47.20
C PRO A 383 -0.38 -3.43 -47.94
N SER A 384 0.23 -4.55 -48.38
CA SER A 384 1.49 -4.57 -49.15
C SER A 384 1.43 -3.71 -50.38
N ALA A 385 0.27 -3.65 -51.03
CA ALA A 385 0.03 -2.80 -52.20
C ALA A 385 0.36 -1.33 -51.98
N GLN A 386 0.21 -0.80 -50.75
CA GLN A 386 0.60 0.59 -50.42
C GLN A 386 2.13 0.75 -50.44
N TRP A 387 2.86 -0.26 -49.99
CA TRP A 387 4.31 -0.29 -50.06
C TRP A 387 4.77 -0.41 -51.52
N ASP A 388 4.19 -1.33 -52.29
CA ASP A 388 4.55 -1.59 -53.66
C ASP A 388 4.30 -0.37 -54.54
N ALA A 389 3.15 0.29 -54.37
CA ALA A 389 2.82 1.54 -55.05
C ALA A 389 3.82 2.67 -54.76
N ALA A 390 4.19 2.82 -53.46
CA ALA A 390 5.16 3.82 -53.06
C ALA A 390 6.57 3.55 -53.66
N LEU A 391 6.98 2.30 -53.72
CA LEU A 391 8.26 1.90 -54.34
C LEU A 391 8.22 2.07 -55.86
N ALA A 392 7.08 1.77 -56.53
CA ALA A 392 6.92 1.91 -57.98
C ALA A 392 7.05 3.36 -58.47
N ILE A 393 6.67 4.34 -57.62
CA ILE A 393 6.86 5.77 -57.93
C ILE A 393 8.25 6.29 -57.53
N GLY A 394 9.18 5.41 -57.16
CA GLY A 394 10.58 5.74 -56.88
C GLY A 394 10.89 6.14 -55.45
N LEU A 395 9.96 5.98 -54.50
CA LEU A 395 10.27 6.25 -53.11
C LEU A 395 11.19 5.15 -52.53
N SER A 396 12.20 5.58 -51.75
CA SER A 396 12.98 4.61 -50.95
C SER A 396 12.10 4.00 -49.87
N ARG A 397 12.45 2.82 -49.37
CA ARG A 397 11.71 2.12 -48.31
C ARG A 397 11.49 2.96 -47.04
N ARG A 398 12.47 3.84 -46.69
CA ARG A 398 12.34 4.79 -45.58
C ARG A 398 11.35 5.92 -45.90
N ALA A 399 11.38 6.44 -47.13
CA ALA A 399 10.45 7.48 -47.57
C ALA A 399 9.02 6.91 -47.68
N ALA A 400 8.82 5.71 -48.22
CA ALA A 400 7.56 4.99 -48.24
C ALA A 400 6.98 4.82 -46.82
N LEU A 401 7.81 4.36 -45.86
CA LEU A 401 7.35 4.27 -44.46
C LEU A 401 6.90 5.64 -43.95
N ARG A 402 7.73 6.69 -44.09
CA ARG A 402 7.49 8.00 -43.46
C ARG A 402 6.27 8.71 -44.07
N HIS A 403 6.13 8.67 -45.39
CA HIS A 403 5.14 9.51 -46.10
C HIS A 403 3.85 8.78 -46.47
N VAL A 404 3.88 7.43 -46.58
CA VAL A 404 2.71 6.64 -47.01
C VAL A 404 2.19 5.78 -45.89
N VAL A 405 3.02 4.95 -45.32
CA VAL A 405 2.59 3.91 -44.37
C VAL A 405 2.34 4.46 -42.98
N LEU A 406 3.31 5.22 -42.42
CA LEU A 406 3.23 5.71 -41.04
C LEU A 406 2.02 6.62 -40.78
N PRO A 407 1.66 7.58 -41.63
CA PRO A 407 0.45 8.38 -41.41
C PRO A 407 -0.84 7.55 -41.37
N GLN A 408 -0.90 6.46 -42.15
CA GLN A 408 -2.04 5.53 -42.13
C GLN A 408 -2.01 4.65 -40.90
N ALA A 409 -0.84 4.09 -40.55
CA ALA A 409 -0.64 3.23 -39.37
C ALA A 409 -0.95 3.98 -38.07
N LEU A 410 -0.50 5.23 -37.91
CA LEU A 410 -0.82 6.05 -36.74
C LEU A 410 -2.33 6.22 -36.54
N ARG A 411 -3.07 6.39 -37.66
CA ARG A 411 -4.53 6.42 -37.57
C ARG A 411 -5.13 5.10 -37.11
N ILE A 412 -4.56 3.96 -37.49
CA ILE A 412 -4.99 2.63 -37.05
C ILE A 412 -4.64 2.40 -35.58
N ALA A 413 -3.51 2.91 -35.12
CA ALA A 413 -3.04 2.77 -33.75
C ALA A 413 -3.86 3.55 -32.71
N ILE A 414 -4.54 4.65 -33.07
CA ILE A 414 -5.23 5.54 -32.13
C ILE A 414 -6.15 4.79 -31.14
N PRO A 415 -7.00 3.83 -31.52
CA PRO A 415 -7.82 3.11 -30.55
C PRO A 415 -6.99 2.32 -29.54
N GLY A 416 -5.91 1.65 -29.98
CA GLY A 416 -4.97 0.92 -29.13
C GLY A 416 -4.30 1.85 -28.14
N VAL A 417 -3.69 2.93 -28.60
CA VAL A 417 -3.05 3.97 -27.77
C VAL A 417 -4.03 4.55 -26.74
N THR A 418 -5.29 4.78 -27.15
CA THR A 418 -6.31 5.30 -26.22
C THR A 418 -6.65 4.27 -25.14
N ASN A 419 -6.73 2.99 -25.48
CA ASN A 419 -6.96 1.92 -24.50
C ASN A 419 -5.77 1.78 -23.55
N ASP A 420 -4.54 1.86 -24.05
CA ASP A 420 -3.33 1.83 -23.23
C ASP A 420 -3.27 3.04 -22.29
N PHE A 421 -3.67 4.23 -22.75
CA PHE A 421 -3.77 5.39 -21.86
C PHE A 421 -4.78 5.21 -20.73
N ILE A 422 -5.91 4.53 -20.98
CA ILE A 422 -6.89 4.19 -19.93
C ILE A 422 -6.31 3.18 -18.94
N SER A 423 -5.51 2.23 -19.41
CA SER A 423 -4.79 1.28 -18.55
C SER A 423 -3.74 2.00 -17.72
N LEU A 424 -2.93 2.86 -18.33
CA LEU A 424 -1.93 3.70 -17.67
C LEU A 424 -2.54 4.57 -16.55
N LEU A 425 -3.73 5.15 -16.77
CA LEU A 425 -4.47 5.89 -15.76
C LEU A 425 -4.78 5.05 -14.50
N LYS A 426 -5.02 3.75 -14.65
CA LYS A 426 -5.26 2.84 -13.53
C LYS A 426 -3.94 2.39 -12.90
N ASP A 427 -2.95 2.06 -13.72
CA ASP A 427 -1.65 1.60 -13.26
C ASP A 427 -0.83 2.72 -12.60
N SER A 428 -1.20 4.00 -12.82
CA SER A 428 -0.64 5.11 -12.05
C SER A 428 -0.94 5.01 -10.55
N SER A 429 -1.91 4.19 -10.12
CA SER A 429 -2.13 3.86 -8.70
C SER A 429 -0.93 3.19 -8.05
N LEU A 430 -0.12 2.46 -8.83
CA LEU A 430 1.09 1.77 -8.35
C LEU A 430 2.20 2.75 -7.94
N VAL A 431 2.16 4.02 -8.38
CA VAL A 431 3.17 5.00 -7.96
C VAL A 431 2.98 5.47 -6.52
N SER A 432 1.88 5.08 -5.87
CA SER A 432 1.66 5.29 -4.43
C SER A 432 2.80 4.73 -3.57
N VAL A 433 3.46 3.66 -4.01
CA VAL A 433 4.62 3.06 -3.34
C VAL A 433 5.86 3.95 -3.39
N LEU A 434 5.93 4.90 -4.34
CA LEU A 434 7.00 5.89 -4.46
C LEU A 434 6.68 7.19 -3.70
N THR A 435 5.82 7.12 -2.69
CA THR A 435 5.34 8.26 -1.87
C THR A 435 4.59 9.36 -2.63
N VAL A 436 4.26 9.14 -3.89
CA VAL A 436 3.43 10.08 -4.67
C VAL A 436 1.98 10.02 -4.18
N VAL A 437 1.47 11.14 -3.68
CA VAL A 437 0.08 11.23 -3.18
C VAL A 437 -0.88 11.45 -4.35
N GLU A 438 -1.05 10.41 -5.16
CA GLU A 438 -2.05 10.33 -6.21
C GLU A 438 -3.43 9.88 -5.64
N LEU A 439 -4.39 9.58 -6.48
CA LEU A 439 -5.77 9.32 -6.07
C LEU A 439 -5.93 8.12 -5.12
N THR A 440 -5.19 7.02 -5.35
CA THR A 440 -5.25 5.81 -4.49
C THR A 440 -4.54 6.02 -3.16
N LYS A 441 -3.38 6.68 -3.15
CA LYS A 441 -2.72 7.05 -1.88
C LYS A 441 -3.59 8.00 -1.07
N ARG A 442 -4.33 8.91 -1.72
CA ARG A 442 -5.30 9.78 -1.06
C ARG A 442 -6.45 8.97 -0.42
N LEU A 443 -6.92 7.92 -1.11
CA LEU A 443 -7.91 6.99 -0.54
C LEU A 443 -7.39 6.40 0.78
N THR A 444 -6.18 5.82 0.77
CA THR A 444 -5.59 5.19 1.97
C THR A 444 -5.51 6.17 3.14
N ILE A 445 -4.95 7.36 2.91
CA ILE A 445 -4.82 8.41 3.93
C ILE A 445 -6.18 8.79 4.53
N VAL A 446 -7.18 9.08 3.68
CA VAL A 446 -8.50 9.52 4.15
C VAL A 446 -9.29 8.39 4.77
N ALA A 447 -9.16 7.15 4.27
CA ALA A 447 -9.84 5.98 4.85
C ALA A 447 -9.38 5.72 6.28
N VAL A 448 -8.08 5.91 6.56
CA VAL A 448 -7.51 5.81 7.90
C VAL A 448 -7.98 6.98 8.77
N ASP A 449 -7.86 8.22 8.31
CA ASP A 449 -8.29 9.43 9.06
C ASP A 449 -9.79 9.35 9.42
N ASN A 450 -10.65 8.88 8.51
CA ASN A 450 -12.11 8.80 8.71
C ASN A 450 -12.58 7.47 9.32
N ARG A 451 -11.66 6.55 9.63
CA ARG A 451 -11.99 5.25 10.23
C ARG A 451 -12.97 4.43 9.39
N GLY A 452 -12.93 4.60 8.06
CA GLY A 452 -13.86 3.92 7.16
C GLY A 452 -13.44 3.95 5.71
N TRP A 453 -13.52 2.79 5.05
CA TRP A 453 -13.07 2.61 3.67
C TRP A 453 -14.16 2.84 2.63
N LEU A 454 -15.44 2.67 3.01
CA LEU A 454 -16.53 2.64 2.02
C LEU A 454 -16.71 4.01 1.34
N ALA A 455 -16.91 5.08 2.11
CA ALA A 455 -17.18 6.40 1.55
C ALA A 455 -15.98 6.96 0.77
N PRO A 456 -14.73 6.95 1.29
CA PRO A 456 -13.55 7.31 0.51
C PRO A 456 -13.33 6.41 -0.71
N GLY A 457 -13.58 5.10 -0.58
CA GLY A 457 -13.43 4.13 -1.67
C GLY A 457 -14.41 4.37 -2.82
N VAL A 458 -15.68 4.62 -2.51
CA VAL A 458 -16.69 4.97 -3.52
C VAL A 458 -16.32 6.27 -4.23
N LEU A 459 -15.88 7.30 -3.50
CA LEU A 459 -15.44 8.56 -4.10
C LEU A 459 -14.22 8.35 -5.02
N CYS A 460 -13.22 7.60 -4.57
CA CYS A 460 -12.04 7.25 -5.37
C CYS A 460 -12.43 6.52 -6.66
N ALA A 461 -13.27 5.48 -6.57
CA ALA A 461 -13.76 4.73 -7.72
C ALA A 461 -14.56 5.61 -8.70
N ALA A 462 -15.41 6.52 -8.17
CA ALA A 462 -16.15 7.47 -8.99
C ALA A 462 -15.22 8.42 -9.75
N LEU A 463 -14.16 8.91 -9.12
CA LEU A 463 -13.18 9.80 -9.77
C LEU A 463 -12.35 9.06 -10.84
N TYR A 464 -11.89 7.82 -10.58
CA TYR A 464 -11.27 7.00 -11.63
C TYR A 464 -12.21 6.76 -12.80
N PHE A 465 -13.48 6.47 -12.51
CA PHE A 465 -14.49 6.30 -13.56
C PHE A 465 -14.69 7.59 -14.37
N LEU A 466 -14.78 8.74 -13.71
CA LEU A 466 -14.94 10.05 -14.36
C LEU A 466 -13.72 10.41 -15.24
N LEU A 467 -12.52 10.04 -14.84
CA LEU A 467 -11.30 10.21 -15.64
C LEU A 467 -11.28 9.26 -16.85
N GLY A 468 -11.60 8.00 -16.65
CA GLY A 468 -11.48 6.96 -17.70
C GLY A 468 -12.66 6.90 -18.68
N TYR A 469 -13.89 7.14 -18.21
CA TYR A 469 -15.10 6.97 -19.04
C TYR A 469 -15.16 7.86 -20.28
N PRO A 470 -14.84 9.18 -20.23
CA PRO A 470 -14.80 10.03 -21.42
C PRO A 470 -13.83 9.52 -22.48
N LEU A 471 -12.66 9.04 -22.04
CA LEU A 471 -11.63 8.48 -22.92
C LEU A 471 -12.09 7.17 -23.56
N ALA A 472 -12.68 6.29 -22.78
CA ALA A 472 -13.26 5.04 -23.28
C ALA A 472 -14.39 5.30 -24.29
N ARG A 473 -15.19 6.35 -24.07
CA ARG A 473 -16.23 6.75 -25.02
C ARG A 473 -15.64 7.33 -26.31
N LEU A 474 -14.54 8.09 -26.19
CA LEU A 474 -13.79 8.62 -27.34
C LEU A 474 -13.19 7.47 -28.17
N ALA A 475 -12.50 6.51 -27.52
CA ALA A 475 -11.94 5.34 -28.19
C ALA A 475 -13.01 4.60 -29.02
N ARG A 476 -14.15 4.27 -28.40
CA ARG A 476 -15.29 3.60 -29.10
C ARG A 476 -15.86 4.40 -30.27
N ARG A 477 -15.88 5.73 -30.16
CA ARG A 477 -16.34 6.59 -31.30
C ARG A 477 -15.34 6.56 -32.45
N LEU A 478 -14.05 6.55 -32.16
CA LEU A 478 -12.98 6.46 -33.14
C LEU A 478 -12.96 5.11 -33.84
N GLU A 479 -13.20 4.02 -33.12
CA GLU A 479 -13.36 2.67 -33.68
C GLU A 479 -14.57 2.57 -34.65
N LYS A 480 -15.75 3.06 -34.20
CA LYS A 480 -16.97 3.01 -34.99
C LYS A 480 -16.87 3.77 -36.33
N ARG A 481 -16.19 4.91 -36.36
CA ARG A 481 -15.95 5.69 -37.58
C ARG A 481 -15.07 4.98 -38.61
N ARG A 482 -14.41 3.88 -38.26
CA ARG A 482 -13.44 3.16 -39.08
C ARG A 482 -13.89 1.77 -39.53
N ARG A 483 -15.01 1.27 -39.03
CA ARG A 483 -15.63 0.07 -39.63
C ARG A 483 -16.10 0.45 -41.03
N VAL A 484 -15.23 0.15 -42.02
CA VAL A 484 -15.63 0.11 -43.41
C VAL A 484 -16.80 -0.86 -43.51
N PRO A 485 -17.95 -0.50 -44.13
CA PRO A 485 -18.99 -1.48 -44.37
C PRO A 485 -18.38 -2.64 -45.14
N SER A 486 -18.51 -3.86 -44.62
CA SER A 486 -18.22 -5.04 -45.43
C SER A 486 -19.04 -4.96 -46.70
N PRO A 487 -18.44 -5.16 -47.90
CA PRO A 487 -19.23 -5.30 -49.10
C PRO A 487 -20.20 -6.45 -48.84
N SER A 488 -21.49 -6.15 -48.88
CA SER A 488 -22.53 -7.17 -48.84
C SER A 488 -22.27 -8.13 -49.98
N SER A 489 -21.97 -9.39 -49.61
CA SER A 489 -22.01 -10.54 -50.53
C SER A 489 -23.38 -10.69 -51.11
#